data_a40216d6f4102237433646ffb03ba422
#
_entry.id   a40216d6f4102237433646ffb03ba422
#
_cell.length_a   1.000
_cell.length_b   1.000
_cell.length_c   1.000
_cell.angle_alpha   90.00
_cell.angle_beta   90.00
_cell.angle_gamma   90.00
#
_symmetry.space_group_name_H-M   'P 1'
#
loop_
_entity.id
_entity.type
_entity.pdbx_description
1 polymer ?
#
loop_
_entity_poly.entity_id
_entity_poly.type
_entity_poly.pdbx_seq_one_letter_code
_entity_poly.pdbx_strand_id
1 'polypeptide(L)'
;QDGLREQALRDPLTGLYNRRYLEETFGRELARAARERTPLSLVMIDLDNFKRLNDEHGHAAGDQVLRWFGDLLRARLRPGDIACRYGGEEFIVLMPTASAEVAMERAEQLRYAFTPLVATASGQRLTNVTLSAGMAVFPEDAHSASELRRCADVALYAAKRSGRNRVSAYGQRVPAQSPEQ
;
A
#
# COMPACT_ATOMS: atom_id res chain seq x y z
N GLN A 1 -13.26 -26.16 -9.49
CA GLN A 1 -12.80 -26.16 -8.09
C GLN A 1 -11.69 -25.13 -7.86
N ASP A 2 -10.75 -24.98 -8.80
CA ASP A 2 -9.71 -23.94 -8.70
C ASP A 2 -10.31 -22.53 -8.79
N GLY A 3 -11.38 -22.33 -9.58
CA GLY A 3 -12.08 -21.04 -9.70
C GLY A 3 -12.75 -20.59 -8.41
N LEU A 4 -13.35 -21.49 -7.62
CA LEU A 4 -13.96 -21.17 -6.33
C LEU A 4 -12.92 -20.81 -5.28
N ARG A 5 -11.78 -21.51 -5.25
CA ARG A 5 -10.68 -21.21 -4.35
C ARG A 5 -10.05 -19.86 -4.69
N GLU A 6 -9.86 -19.58 -5.98
CA GLU A 6 -9.33 -18.31 -6.44
C GLU A 6 -10.26 -17.14 -6.10
N GLN A 7 -11.58 -17.31 -6.27
CA GLN A 7 -12.58 -16.32 -5.86
C GLN A 7 -12.58 -16.08 -4.35
N ALA A 8 -12.35 -17.13 -3.53
CA ALA A 8 -12.28 -17.00 -2.07
C ALA A 8 -11.03 -16.22 -1.59
N LEU A 9 -10.04 -16.01 -2.47
CA LEU A 9 -8.79 -15.32 -2.18
C LEU A 9 -8.72 -13.90 -2.77
N ARG A 10 -9.76 -13.49 -3.51
CA ARG A 10 -9.84 -12.17 -4.15
C ARG A 10 -10.86 -11.28 -3.46
N ASP A 11 -10.56 -9.98 -3.41
CA ASP A 11 -11.52 -8.96 -3.03
C ASP A 11 -12.47 -8.71 -4.21
N PRO A 12 -13.80 -8.85 -4.04
CA PRO A 12 -14.73 -8.71 -5.16
C PRO A 12 -14.83 -7.29 -5.71
N LEU A 13 -14.55 -6.28 -4.90
CA LEU A 13 -14.65 -4.88 -5.35
C LEU A 13 -13.47 -4.48 -6.23
N THR A 14 -12.26 -4.81 -5.82
CA THR A 14 -11.02 -4.37 -6.49
C THR A 14 -10.38 -5.44 -7.36
N GLY A 15 -10.73 -6.70 -7.18
CA GLY A 15 -10.09 -7.83 -7.83
C GLY A 15 -8.68 -8.15 -7.33
N LEU A 16 -8.20 -7.40 -6.35
CA LEU A 16 -6.93 -7.70 -5.69
C LEU A 16 -7.07 -8.91 -4.77
N TYR A 17 -5.94 -9.43 -4.30
CA TYR A 17 -5.99 -10.42 -3.25
C TYR A 17 -6.62 -9.85 -1.98
N ASN A 18 -7.21 -10.71 -1.18
CA ASN A 18 -7.77 -10.32 0.11
C ASN A 18 -6.76 -10.59 1.25
N ARG A 19 -7.14 -10.21 2.47
CA ARG A 19 -6.34 -10.40 3.67
C ARG A 19 -5.96 -11.87 3.91
N ARG A 20 -6.88 -12.79 3.64
CA ARG A 20 -6.64 -14.23 3.82
C ARG A 20 -5.49 -14.72 2.94
N TYR A 21 -5.46 -14.33 1.68
CA TYR A 21 -4.36 -14.68 0.78
C TYR A 21 -3.02 -14.15 1.28
N LEU A 22 -3.01 -12.90 1.75
CA LEU A 22 -1.80 -12.30 2.29
C LEU A 22 -1.28 -13.10 3.49
N GLU A 23 -2.15 -13.44 4.45
CA GLU A 23 -1.76 -14.19 5.64
C GLU A 23 -1.24 -15.59 5.31
N GLU A 24 -1.81 -16.25 4.30
CA GLU A 24 -1.34 -17.56 3.83
C GLU A 24 0.00 -17.48 3.08
N THR A 25 0.28 -16.37 2.41
CA THR A 25 1.40 -16.23 1.48
C THR A 25 2.62 -15.55 2.11
N PHE A 26 2.42 -14.68 3.08
CA PHE A 26 3.47 -13.81 3.63
C PHE A 26 4.64 -14.62 4.20
N GLY A 27 4.37 -15.62 5.03
CA GLY A 27 5.41 -16.47 5.62
C GLY A 27 6.24 -17.20 4.56
N ARG A 28 5.60 -17.64 3.49
CA ARG A 28 6.27 -18.30 2.36
C ARG A 28 7.20 -17.34 1.61
N GLU A 29 6.77 -16.12 1.38
CA GLU A 29 7.61 -15.11 0.73
C GLU A 29 8.80 -14.70 1.61
N LEU A 30 8.62 -14.59 2.92
CA LEU A 30 9.72 -14.36 3.86
C LEU A 30 10.71 -15.51 3.87
N ALA A 31 10.25 -16.74 3.93
CA ALA A 31 11.10 -17.93 3.89
C ALA A 31 11.91 -17.98 2.58
N ARG A 32 11.27 -17.65 1.48
CA ARG A 32 11.92 -17.57 0.17
C ARG A 32 13.00 -16.47 0.15
N ALA A 33 12.69 -15.30 0.64
CA ALA A 33 13.64 -14.19 0.73
C ALA A 33 14.86 -14.53 1.58
N ALA A 34 14.64 -15.18 2.72
CA ALA A 34 15.72 -15.64 3.59
C ALA A 34 16.60 -16.68 2.91
N ARG A 35 16.00 -17.67 2.22
CA ARG A 35 16.72 -18.72 1.52
C ARG A 35 17.51 -18.18 0.34
N GLU A 36 16.95 -17.30 -0.44
CA GLU A 36 17.57 -16.71 -1.64
C GLU A 36 18.46 -15.51 -1.32
N ARG A 37 18.46 -15.06 -0.06
CA ARG A 37 19.21 -13.87 0.41
C ARG A 37 18.85 -12.62 -0.39
N THR A 38 17.56 -12.44 -0.61
CA THR A 38 17.01 -11.27 -1.30
C THR A 38 16.17 -10.43 -0.31
N PRO A 39 16.05 -9.12 -0.53
CA PRO A 39 15.16 -8.31 0.28
C PRO A 39 13.70 -8.62 -0.02
N LEU A 40 12.83 -8.36 0.95
CA LEU A 40 11.39 -8.35 0.78
C LEU A 40 10.87 -7.05 1.39
N SER A 41 10.31 -6.18 0.58
CA SER A 41 9.72 -4.94 1.05
C SER A 41 8.21 -5.07 1.19
N LEU A 42 7.68 -4.44 2.22
CA LEU A 42 6.25 -4.33 2.48
C LEU A 42 5.86 -2.87 2.51
N VAL A 43 4.83 -2.52 1.75
CA VAL A 43 4.25 -1.18 1.73
C VAL A 43 2.81 -1.27 2.22
N MET A 44 2.50 -0.55 3.29
CA MET A 44 1.14 -0.36 3.78
C MET A 44 0.60 0.98 3.26
N ILE A 45 -0.57 0.95 2.66
CA ILE A 45 -1.18 2.10 2.01
C ILE A 45 -2.56 2.33 2.62
N ASP A 46 -2.86 3.58 2.90
CA ASP A 46 -4.18 4.02 3.36
C ASP A 46 -4.62 5.22 2.52
N LEU A 47 -5.84 5.17 2.00
CA LEU A 47 -6.41 6.28 1.24
C LEU A 47 -6.80 7.41 2.20
N ASP A 48 -6.23 8.58 1.99
CA ASP A 48 -6.40 9.72 2.90
C ASP A 48 -7.84 10.23 2.92
N ASN A 49 -8.36 10.47 4.11
CA ASN A 49 -9.69 11.05 4.33
C ASN A 49 -10.83 10.31 3.62
N PHE A 50 -10.71 8.99 3.52
CA PHE A 50 -11.68 8.15 2.80
C PHE A 50 -13.08 8.22 3.40
N LYS A 51 -13.20 8.25 4.72
CA LYS A 51 -14.50 8.42 5.40
C LYS A 51 -15.16 9.74 5.01
N ARG A 52 -14.40 10.82 4.96
CA ARG A 52 -14.88 12.13 4.53
C ARG A 52 -15.37 12.09 3.08
N LEU A 53 -14.64 11.42 2.21
CA LEU A 53 -15.02 11.25 0.81
C LEU A 53 -16.37 10.54 0.70
N ASN A 54 -16.58 9.46 1.45
CA ASN A 54 -17.87 8.77 1.50
C ASN A 54 -18.98 9.65 2.06
N ASP A 55 -18.70 10.41 3.12
CA ASP A 55 -19.70 11.31 3.74
C ASP A 55 -20.11 12.43 2.78
N GLU A 56 -19.19 12.98 2.02
CA GLU A 56 -19.44 14.09 1.08
C GLU A 56 -20.02 13.63 -0.28
N HIS A 57 -19.60 12.47 -0.78
CA HIS A 57 -19.88 12.02 -2.14
C HIS A 57 -20.68 10.71 -2.23
N GLY A 58 -20.89 10.04 -1.09
CA GLY A 58 -21.59 8.77 -1.02
C GLY A 58 -20.68 7.55 -1.16
N HIS A 59 -21.17 6.40 -0.67
CA HIS A 59 -20.41 5.14 -0.70
C HIS A 59 -20.10 4.65 -2.11
N ALA A 60 -20.97 4.94 -3.08
CA ALA A 60 -20.73 4.57 -4.48
C ALA A 60 -19.49 5.28 -5.05
N ALA A 61 -19.26 6.54 -4.68
CA ALA A 61 -18.06 7.26 -5.07
C ALA A 61 -16.81 6.67 -4.40
N GLY A 62 -16.90 6.34 -3.12
CA GLY A 62 -15.81 5.66 -2.40
C GLY A 62 -15.46 4.31 -3.04
N ASP A 63 -16.46 3.50 -3.36
CA ASP A 63 -16.26 2.21 -4.05
C ASP A 63 -15.56 2.40 -5.40
N GLN A 64 -15.92 3.44 -6.12
CA GLN A 64 -15.30 3.74 -7.41
C GLN A 64 -13.83 4.14 -7.23
N VAL A 65 -13.51 4.93 -6.23
CA VAL A 65 -12.11 5.29 -5.90
C VAL A 65 -11.30 4.04 -5.55
N LEU A 66 -11.86 3.12 -4.78
CA LEU A 66 -11.20 1.85 -4.46
C LEU A 66 -10.94 1.01 -5.72
N ARG A 67 -11.89 0.94 -6.65
CA ARG A 67 -11.70 0.25 -7.94
C ARG A 67 -10.59 0.88 -8.77
N TRP A 68 -10.56 2.20 -8.88
CA TRP A 68 -9.50 2.91 -9.61
C TRP A 68 -8.13 2.65 -8.98
N PHE A 69 -8.04 2.65 -7.66
CA PHE A 69 -6.78 2.34 -6.98
C PHE A 69 -6.33 0.89 -7.25
N GLY A 70 -7.26 -0.05 -7.20
CA GLY A 70 -6.99 -1.45 -7.57
C GLY A 70 -6.47 -1.59 -9.00
N ASP A 71 -7.08 -0.88 -9.95
CA ASP A 71 -6.64 -0.85 -11.34
C ASP A 71 -5.22 -0.26 -11.47
N LEU A 72 -4.95 0.81 -10.75
CA LEU A 72 -3.63 1.44 -10.73
C LEU A 72 -2.55 0.46 -10.20
N LEU A 73 -2.83 -0.24 -9.12
CA LEU A 73 -1.92 -1.25 -8.58
C LEU A 73 -1.63 -2.34 -9.60
N ARG A 74 -2.65 -2.90 -10.24
CA ARG A 74 -2.46 -3.92 -11.27
C ARG A 74 -1.64 -3.42 -12.46
N ALA A 75 -1.84 -2.17 -12.86
CA ALA A 75 -1.13 -1.59 -14.00
C ALA A 75 0.34 -1.27 -13.70
N ARG A 76 0.67 -0.96 -12.46
CA ARG A 76 1.99 -0.45 -12.07
C ARG A 76 2.88 -1.47 -11.39
N LEU A 77 2.33 -2.53 -10.79
CA LEU A 77 3.11 -3.52 -10.08
C LEU A 77 3.70 -4.56 -11.04
N ARG A 78 4.85 -5.10 -10.64
CA ARG A 78 5.51 -6.19 -11.37
C ARG A 78 4.75 -7.50 -11.15
N PRO A 79 4.91 -8.50 -12.07
CA PRO A 79 4.21 -9.78 -11.93
C PRO A 79 4.49 -10.53 -10.61
N GLY A 80 5.65 -10.35 -10.00
CA GLY A 80 6.01 -10.98 -8.72
C GLY A 80 5.49 -10.25 -7.50
N ASP A 81 5.02 -9.03 -7.63
CA ASP A 81 4.49 -8.25 -6.54
C ASP A 81 3.08 -8.73 -6.15
N ILE A 82 2.77 -8.68 -4.86
CA ILE A 82 1.50 -9.14 -4.32
C ILE A 82 0.75 -7.96 -3.74
N ALA A 83 -0.35 -7.57 -4.39
CA ALA A 83 -1.22 -6.49 -3.93
C ALA A 83 -2.46 -7.08 -3.26
N CYS A 84 -2.76 -6.60 -2.06
CA CYS A 84 -3.86 -7.06 -1.22
C CYS A 84 -4.69 -5.87 -0.74
N ARG A 85 -6.01 -5.98 -0.84
CA ARG A 85 -6.91 -5.13 -0.06
C ARG A 85 -7.01 -5.69 1.35
N TYR A 86 -6.40 -5.01 2.31
CA TYR A 86 -6.24 -5.51 3.68
C TYR A 86 -7.40 -5.11 4.58
N GLY A 87 -7.93 -3.92 4.41
CA GLY A 87 -9.08 -3.38 5.12
C GLY A 87 -9.97 -2.58 4.18
N GLY A 88 -10.87 -1.76 4.70
CA GLY A 88 -11.80 -0.97 3.91
C GLY A 88 -11.10 -0.08 2.88
N GLU A 89 -10.21 0.78 3.34
CA GLU A 89 -9.38 1.67 2.53
C GLU A 89 -7.88 1.39 2.70
N GLU A 90 -7.54 0.23 3.25
CA GLU A 90 -6.17 -0.19 3.54
C GLU A 90 -5.70 -1.25 2.54
N PHE A 91 -4.49 -1.07 2.05
CA PHE A 91 -3.86 -1.96 1.08
C PHE A 91 -2.46 -2.34 1.55
N ILE A 92 -2.03 -3.53 1.23
CA ILE A 92 -0.68 -4.00 1.46
C ILE A 92 -0.10 -4.49 0.14
N VAL A 93 1.12 -4.07 -0.14
CA VAL A 93 1.88 -4.58 -1.29
C VAL A 93 3.16 -5.23 -0.77
N LEU A 94 3.34 -6.51 -1.09
CA LEU A 94 4.60 -7.21 -0.92
C LEU A 94 5.40 -7.12 -2.21
N MET A 95 6.66 -6.70 -2.09
CA MET A 95 7.57 -6.53 -3.22
C MET A 95 8.80 -7.43 -3.05
N PRO A 96 8.74 -8.69 -3.52
CA PRO A 96 9.89 -9.59 -3.47
C PRO A 96 11.06 -9.02 -4.26
N THR A 97 12.27 -9.20 -3.76
CA THR A 97 13.53 -8.73 -4.34
C THR A 97 13.70 -7.22 -4.41
N ALA A 98 12.75 -6.45 -3.92
CA ALA A 98 12.85 -4.99 -3.90
C ALA A 98 13.60 -4.52 -2.65
N SER A 99 14.66 -3.73 -2.86
CA SER A 99 15.34 -3.00 -1.79
C SER A 99 14.45 -1.88 -1.24
N ALA A 100 14.85 -1.29 -0.12
CA ALA A 100 14.16 -0.14 0.45
C ALA A 100 14.03 1.01 -0.56
N GLU A 101 15.08 1.31 -1.30
CA GLU A 101 15.13 2.38 -2.30
C GLU A 101 14.15 2.11 -3.46
N VAL A 102 14.14 0.88 -3.95
CA VAL A 102 13.24 0.48 -5.05
C VAL A 102 11.79 0.51 -4.61
N ALA A 103 11.50 0.00 -3.42
CA ALA A 103 10.12 0.01 -2.88
C ALA A 103 9.63 1.43 -2.62
N MET A 104 10.49 2.30 -2.09
CA MET A 104 10.17 3.71 -1.88
C MET A 104 9.84 4.40 -3.20
N GLU A 105 10.67 4.20 -4.21
CA GLU A 105 10.45 4.78 -5.54
C GLU A 105 9.11 4.35 -6.14
N ARG A 106 8.79 3.06 -6.06
CA ARG A 106 7.51 2.54 -6.55
C ARG A 106 6.31 3.05 -5.78
N ALA A 107 6.42 3.12 -4.46
CA ALA A 107 5.36 3.67 -3.62
C ALA A 107 5.11 5.15 -3.95
N GLU A 108 6.17 5.93 -4.18
CA GLU A 108 6.07 7.32 -4.61
C GLU A 108 5.43 7.44 -6.01
N GLN A 109 5.76 6.56 -6.93
CA GLN A 109 5.13 6.53 -8.26
C GLN A 109 3.63 6.27 -8.16
N LEU A 110 3.22 5.35 -7.29
CA LEU A 110 1.79 5.07 -7.04
C LEU A 110 1.10 6.30 -6.47
N ARG A 111 1.69 6.92 -5.47
CA ARG A 111 1.13 8.13 -4.85
C ARG A 111 0.98 9.26 -5.86
N TYR A 112 2.01 9.48 -6.64
CA TYR A 112 2.04 10.56 -7.64
C TYR A 112 1.02 10.34 -8.76
N ALA A 113 0.82 9.10 -9.19
CA ALA A 113 -0.12 8.76 -10.25
C ALA A 113 -1.59 8.74 -9.79
N PHE A 114 -1.83 8.49 -8.51
CA PHE A 114 -3.17 8.26 -7.98
C PHE A 114 -4.06 9.50 -8.04
N THR A 115 -3.58 10.63 -7.56
CA THR A 115 -4.37 11.88 -7.48
C THR A 115 -4.89 12.35 -8.84
N PRO A 116 -4.04 12.46 -9.90
CA PRO A 116 -4.52 12.86 -11.21
C PRO A 116 -5.39 11.78 -11.88
N LEU A 117 -5.16 10.50 -11.60
CA LEU A 117 -6.00 9.41 -12.10
C LEU A 117 -7.44 9.58 -11.61
N VAL A 118 -7.62 9.77 -10.31
CA VAL A 118 -8.95 9.94 -9.70
C VAL A 118 -9.61 11.21 -10.22
N ALA A 119 -8.87 12.31 -10.31
CA ALA A 119 -9.38 13.56 -10.86
C ALA A 119 -9.93 13.38 -12.27
N THR A 120 -9.15 12.77 -13.16
CA THR A 120 -9.54 12.51 -14.53
C THR A 120 -10.72 11.53 -14.63
N ALA A 121 -10.64 10.40 -13.94
CA ALA A 121 -11.67 9.36 -13.98
C ALA A 121 -13.01 9.83 -13.41
N SER A 122 -13.00 10.74 -12.45
CA SER A 122 -14.19 11.32 -11.84
C SER A 122 -14.75 12.54 -12.61
N GLY A 123 -14.17 12.92 -13.73
CA GLY A 123 -14.54 14.12 -14.46
C GLY A 123 -14.31 15.40 -13.65
N GLN A 124 -13.21 15.45 -12.91
CA GLN A 124 -12.79 16.57 -12.04
C GLN A 124 -13.71 16.79 -10.82
N ARG A 125 -14.52 15.82 -10.45
CA ARG A 125 -15.36 15.90 -9.24
C ARG A 125 -14.55 15.62 -7.99
N LEU A 126 -13.55 14.75 -8.07
CA LEU A 126 -12.70 14.30 -6.96
C LEU A 126 -11.25 14.68 -7.27
N THR A 127 -10.82 15.89 -6.87
CA THR A 127 -9.54 16.45 -7.30
C THR A 127 -8.41 16.34 -6.28
N ASN A 128 -8.73 16.04 -5.02
CA ASN A 128 -7.76 16.05 -3.92
C ASN A 128 -7.67 14.70 -3.20
N VAL A 129 -7.90 13.61 -3.92
CA VAL A 129 -7.81 12.28 -3.33
C VAL A 129 -6.35 11.83 -3.34
N THR A 130 -5.81 11.59 -2.15
CA THR A 130 -4.42 11.23 -1.95
C THR A 130 -4.30 9.94 -1.13
N LEU A 131 -3.08 9.42 -1.02
CA LEU A 131 -2.77 8.30 -0.17
C LEU A 131 -1.58 8.59 0.72
N SER A 132 -1.53 7.92 1.85
CA SER A 132 -0.35 7.83 2.71
C SER A 132 0.14 6.40 2.73
N ALA A 133 1.44 6.21 2.80
CA ALA A 133 2.04 4.89 2.83
C ALA A 133 3.20 4.82 3.80
N GLY A 134 3.38 3.65 4.39
CA GLY A 134 4.53 3.31 5.21
C GLY A 134 5.18 2.04 4.66
N MET A 135 6.49 1.98 4.70
CA MET A 135 7.22 0.82 4.21
C MET A 135 8.26 0.33 5.21
N ALA A 136 8.51 -0.97 5.16
CA ALA A 136 9.57 -1.64 5.88
C ALA A 136 10.16 -2.74 5.00
N VAL A 137 11.41 -3.11 5.27
CA VAL A 137 12.15 -4.08 4.46
C VAL A 137 12.75 -5.18 5.33
N PHE A 138 12.61 -6.42 4.86
CA PHE A 138 13.33 -7.58 5.38
C PHE A 138 14.66 -7.71 4.64
N PRO A 139 15.80 -8.06 5.29
CA PRO A 139 15.94 -8.35 6.74
C PRO A 139 16.30 -7.12 7.59
N GLU A 140 16.51 -5.95 7.01
CA GLU A 140 17.07 -4.78 7.70
C GLU A 140 16.18 -4.29 8.86
N ASP A 141 14.85 -4.21 8.64
CA ASP A 141 13.93 -3.64 9.62
C ASP A 141 13.29 -4.70 10.52
N ALA A 142 13.13 -5.92 10.02
CA ALA A 142 12.41 -6.97 10.74
C ALA A 142 12.74 -8.35 10.18
N HIS A 143 12.49 -9.41 10.98
CA HIS A 143 12.78 -10.79 10.62
C HIS A 143 11.55 -11.71 10.60
N SER A 144 10.38 -11.19 10.92
CA SER A 144 9.12 -11.94 10.86
C SER A 144 8.04 -11.14 10.16
N ALA A 145 7.00 -11.84 9.70
CA ALA A 145 5.85 -11.19 9.05
C ALA A 145 5.17 -10.18 9.97
N SER A 146 4.93 -10.55 11.22
CA SER A 146 4.28 -9.67 12.18
C SER A 146 5.11 -8.44 12.52
N GLU A 147 6.42 -8.58 12.64
CA GLU A 147 7.32 -7.44 12.87
C GLU A 147 7.42 -6.54 11.66
N LEU A 148 7.53 -7.11 10.46
CA LEU A 148 7.63 -6.33 9.23
C LEU A 148 6.37 -5.49 9.03
N ARG A 149 5.20 -6.09 9.27
CA ARG A 149 3.92 -5.38 9.21
C ARG A 149 3.84 -4.28 10.27
N ARG A 150 4.26 -4.57 11.50
CA ARG A 150 4.30 -3.57 12.58
C ARG A 150 5.19 -2.38 12.21
N CYS A 151 6.36 -2.64 11.67
CA CYS A 151 7.29 -1.58 11.24
C CYS A 151 6.68 -0.72 10.12
N ALA A 152 6.06 -1.34 9.14
CA ALA A 152 5.37 -0.60 8.07
C ALA A 152 4.19 0.22 8.60
N ASP A 153 3.45 -0.31 9.57
CA ASP A 153 2.33 0.40 10.21
C ASP A 153 2.82 1.62 11.00
N VAL A 154 3.93 1.50 11.73
CA VAL A 154 4.58 2.63 12.41
C VAL A 154 4.97 3.71 11.40
N ALA A 155 5.54 3.32 10.27
CA ALA A 155 5.91 4.24 9.19
C ALA A 155 4.68 4.92 8.57
N LEU A 156 3.60 4.18 8.35
CA LEU A 156 2.33 4.74 7.85
C LEU A 156 1.75 5.77 8.83
N TYR A 157 1.76 5.45 10.12
CA TYR A 157 1.32 6.40 11.15
C TYR A 157 2.14 7.69 11.11
N ALA A 158 3.46 7.57 10.95
CA ALA A 158 4.34 8.73 10.80
C ALA A 158 3.99 9.57 9.57
N ALA A 159 3.67 8.92 8.43
CA ALA A 159 3.23 9.62 7.22
C ALA A 159 1.94 10.41 7.46
N LYS A 160 0.96 9.80 8.13
CA LYS A 160 -0.30 10.47 8.48
C LYS A 160 -0.07 11.65 9.41
N ARG A 161 0.76 11.50 10.42
CA ARG A 161 1.08 12.57 11.38
C ARG A 161 1.86 13.73 10.77
N SER A 162 2.64 13.45 9.74
CA SER A 162 3.45 14.48 9.05
C SER A 162 2.66 15.27 8.00
N GLY A 163 1.37 15.01 7.85
CA GLY A 163 0.52 15.79 6.95
C GLY A 163 -0.13 14.99 5.83
N ARG A 164 -0.04 13.66 5.84
CA ARG A 164 -0.60 12.77 4.80
C ARG A 164 0.03 12.99 3.43
N ASN A 165 -0.52 12.37 2.40
CA ASN A 165 -0.07 12.49 1.01
C ASN A 165 1.45 12.32 0.89
N ARG A 166 1.97 11.22 1.43
CA ARG A 166 3.41 10.91 1.44
C ARG A 166 3.68 9.46 1.75
N VAL A 167 4.90 9.04 1.41
CA VAL A 167 5.44 7.73 1.77
C VAL A 167 6.53 7.93 2.82
N SER A 168 6.47 7.16 3.90
CA SER A 168 7.50 7.14 4.93
C SER A 168 8.12 5.76 5.03
N ALA A 169 9.44 5.68 5.17
CA ALA A 169 10.13 4.44 5.47
C ALA A 169 10.34 4.28 6.97
N TYR A 170 10.24 3.04 7.46
CA TYR A 170 10.55 2.73 8.85
C TYR A 170 12.00 3.11 9.18
N GLY A 171 12.22 3.71 10.33
CA GLY A 171 13.55 4.13 10.78
C GLY A 171 14.06 5.42 10.16
N GLN A 172 13.35 6.03 9.23
CA GLN A 172 13.69 7.38 8.77
C GLN A 172 13.38 8.38 9.90
N ARG A 173 14.42 9.07 10.35
CA ARG A 173 14.25 10.24 11.22
C ARG A 173 13.74 11.37 10.34
N VAL A 174 12.64 11.99 10.74
CA VAL A 174 12.24 13.29 10.19
C VAL A 174 13.42 14.23 10.38
N PRO A 175 13.96 14.90 9.34
CA PRO A 175 14.98 15.92 9.55
C PRO A 175 14.43 16.91 10.57
N ALA A 176 15.22 17.18 11.62
CA ALA A 176 14.87 18.24 12.57
C ALA A 176 14.68 19.52 11.75
N GLN A 177 13.49 20.11 11.84
CA GLN A 177 13.27 21.44 11.29
C GLN A 177 14.30 22.35 11.96
N SER A 178 15.22 22.88 11.17
CA SER A 178 16.13 23.92 11.66
C SER A 178 15.26 25.07 12.14
N PRO A 179 15.48 25.57 13.37
CA PRO A 179 14.76 26.76 13.81
C PRO A 179 15.12 27.91 12.86
N GLU A 180 14.09 28.45 12.22
CA GLU A 180 14.25 29.69 11.46
C GLU A 180 14.82 30.75 12.38
N GLN A 181 15.97 31.29 11.98
CA GLN A 181 16.54 32.49 12.58
C GLN A 181 15.83 33.74 12.06
#